data_25801293fc8453a6ce8a079adbc44526
#
_entry.id   25801293fc8453a6ce8a079adbc44526
#
_cell.length_a   1.000
_cell.length_b   1.000
_cell.length_c   1.000
_cell.angle_alpha   90.00
_cell.angle_beta   90.00
_cell.angle_gamma   90.00
#
_symmetry.space_group_name_H-M   'P 1'
#
loop_
_entity.id
_entity.type
_entity.pdbx_description
1 polymer ?
#
loop_
_entity_poly.entity_id
_entity_poly.type
_entity_poly.pdbx_seq_one_letter_code
_entity_poly.pdbx_strand_id
1 'polypeptide(L)'
;ALSVTNLSALDATQVGALTTTQTKALTATQLTGLDAADVAEFSTTHISNFANTQLLALTSTNMAALSETQIAAISAPGVKALTATNFAAFAETQLGALTTTQVSSLTNTQLQALNSTKFASFTATQLGALTTSQVSGISTTNLSALDATQFDAFRTTQLQTLTTTQLNGLSTTDISELTT
;
A
#
# COMPACT_ATOMS: atom_id res chain seq x y z
N ALA A 1 -22.43 -15.26 -17.16
CA ALA A 1 -21.58 -14.71 -16.10
C ALA A 1 -21.85 -15.49 -14.80
N LEU A 2 -20.81 -15.75 -13.99
CA LEU A 2 -20.97 -16.35 -12.66
C LEU A 2 -21.78 -15.40 -11.75
N SER A 3 -22.65 -15.94 -10.91
CA SER A 3 -23.22 -15.17 -9.79
C SER A 3 -22.15 -14.97 -8.72
N VAL A 4 -22.38 -14.03 -7.78
CA VAL A 4 -21.52 -13.83 -6.61
C VAL A 4 -21.37 -15.15 -5.83
N THR A 5 -22.49 -15.81 -5.54
CA THR A 5 -22.53 -17.10 -4.82
C THR A 5 -21.71 -18.19 -5.53
N ASN A 6 -21.80 -18.27 -6.86
CA ASN A 6 -21.05 -19.28 -7.61
C ASN A 6 -19.54 -18.93 -7.69
N LEU A 7 -19.20 -17.65 -7.66
CA LEU A 7 -17.80 -17.21 -7.66
C LEU A 7 -17.16 -17.51 -6.30
N SER A 8 -17.84 -17.20 -5.19
CA SER A 8 -17.40 -17.49 -3.82
C SER A 8 -17.39 -18.99 -3.48
N ALA A 9 -18.08 -19.82 -4.26
CA ALA A 9 -18.07 -21.29 -4.10
C ALA A 9 -16.90 -21.98 -4.84
N LEU A 10 -16.11 -21.24 -5.60
CA LEU A 10 -14.91 -21.78 -6.25
C LEU A 10 -13.83 -22.01 -5.20
N ASP A 11 -13.10 -23.12 -5.33
CA ASP A 11 -11.89 -23.35 -4.54
C ASP A 11 -10.64 -22.71 -5.19
N ALA A 12 -9.53 -22.69 -4.46
CA ALA A 12 -8.27 -22.10 -4.91
C ALA A 12 -7.77 -22.67 -6.25
N THR A 13 -8.01 -23.95 -6.53
CA THR A 13 -7.64 -24.58 -7.80
C THR A 13 -8.48 -24.04 -8.94
N GLN A 14 -9.78 -23.89 -8.70
CA GLN A 14 -10.72 -23.37 -9.69
C GLN A 14 -10.51 -21.87 -9.94
N VAL A 15 -10.28 -21.08 -8.87
CA VAL A 15 -9.90 -19.67 -9.00
C VAL A 15 -8.57 -19.56 -9.75
N GLY A 16 -7.59 -20.40 -9.42
CA GLY A 16 -6.29 -20.44 -10.09
C GLY A 16 -6.34 -20.79 -11.58
N ALA A 17 -7.37 -21.52 -12.00
CA ALA A 17 -7.62 -21.90 -13.41
C ALA A 17 -8.30 -20.78 -14.23
N LEU A 18 -8.78 -19.70 -13.60
CA LEU A 18 -9.34 -18.57 -14.33
C LEU A 18 -8.25 -17.93 -15.21
N THR A 19 -8.61 -17.65 -16.45
CA THR A 19 -7.73 -16.88 -17.32
C THR A 19 -7.72 -15.41 -16.92
N THR A 20 -6.67 -14.68 -17.29
CA THR A 20 -6.61 -13.22 -17.06
C THR A 20 -7.76 -12.48 -17.73
N THR A 21 -8.27 -12.96 -18.86
CA THR A 21 -9.47 -12.41 -19.52
C THR A 21 -10.71 -12.60 -18.67
N GLN A 22 -10.89 -13.77 -18.07
CA GLN A 22 -12.03 -14.04 -17.18
C GLN A 22 -11.92 -13.21 -15.89
N THR A 23 -10.73 -13.10 -15.33
CA THR A 23 -10.48 -12.29 -14.13
C THR A 23 -10.76 -10.80 -14.39
N LYS A 24 -10.33 -10.25 -15.53
CA LYS A 24 -10.65 -8.87 -15.94
C LYS A 24 -12.14 -8.64 -16.20
N ALA A 25 -12.89 -9.68 -16.54
CA ALA A 25 -14.33 -9.60 -16.78
C ALA A 25 -15.16 -9.66 -15.47
N LEU A 26 -14.55 -9.91 -14.32
CA LEU A 26 -15.24 -9.87 -13.03
C LEU A 26 -15.73 -8.44 -12.75
N THR A 27 -16.99 -8.32 -12.38
CA THR A 27 -17.62 -7.04 -12.07
C THR A 27 -17.30 -6.59 -10.64
N ALA A 28 -17.43 -5.30 -10.38
CA ALA A 28 -17.32 -4.74 -9.02
C ALA A 28 -18.28 -5.43 -8.04
N THR A 29 -19.52 -5.72 -8.46
CA THR A 29 -20.52 -6.42 -7.63
C THR A 29 -20.07 -7.82 -7.25
N GLN A 30 -19.45 -8.57 -8.17
CA GLN A 30 -18.90 -9.89 -7.87
C GLN A 30 -17.76 -9.81 -6.86
N LEU A 31 -16.84 -8.87 -7.03
CA LEU A 31 -15.69 -8.71 -6.14
C LEU A 31 -16.08 -8.19 -4.75
N THR A 32 -17.05 -7.27 -4.66
CA THR A 32 -17.56 -6.76 -3.37
C THR A 32 -18.24 -7.88 -2.55
N GLY A 33 -18.79 -8.88 -3.21
CA GLY A 33 -19.45 -10.01 -2.55
C GLY A 33 -18.52 -11.13 -2.11
N LEU A 34 -17.23 -11.07 -2.43
CA LEU A 34 -16.24 -12.03 -1.99
C LEU A 34 -15.82 -11.77 -0.53
N ASP A 35 -15.57 -12.82 0.21
CA ASP A 35 -14.96 -12.72 1.53
C ASP A 35 -13.42 -12.66 1.47
N ALA A 36 -12.78 -12.62 2.63
CA ALA A 36 -11.32 -12.53 2.74
C ALA A 36 -10.61 -13.80 2.25
N ALA A 37 -11.22 -14.97 2.44
CA ALA A 37 -10.65 -16.24 1.99
C ALA A 37 -10.71 -16.33 0.46
N ASP A 38 -11.86 -16.01 -0.13
CA ASP A 38 -12.05 -15.99 -1.59
C ASP A 38 -11.01 -15.09 -2.28
N VAL A 39 -10.76 -13.89 -1.72
CA VAL A 39 -9.83 -12.92 -2.32
C VAL A 39 -8.38 -13.41 -2.20
N ALA A 40 -8.04 -14.10 -1.12
CA ALA A 40 -6.71 -14.66 -0.91
C ALA A 40 -6.36 -15.77 -1.93
N GLU A 41 -7.35 -16.40 -2.56
CA GLU A 41 -7.16 -17.44 -3.56
C GLU A 41 -6.69 -16.93 -4.93
N PHE A 42 -6.85 -15.64 -5.23
CA PHE A 42 -6.35 -15.08 -6.48
C PHE A 42 -4.83 -15.13 -6.55
N SER A 43 -4.30 -15.65 -7.67
CA SER A 43 -2.86 -15.63 -7.90
C SER A 43 -2.32 -14.19 -8.08
N THR A 44 -1.02 -14.01 -7.91
CA THR A 44 -0.34 -12.73 -8.22
C THR A 44 -0.58 -12.27 -9.65
N THR A 45 -0.69 -13.22 -10.59
CA THR A 45 -1.05 -12.93 -11.99
C THR A 45 -2.45 -12.34 -12.10
N HIS A 46 -3.43 -12.88 -11.36
CA HIS A 46 -4.78 -12.33 -11.34
C HIS A 46 -4.78 -10.91 -10.75
N ILE A 47 -4.18 -10.74 -9.58
CA ILE A 47 -4.10 -9.43 -8.88
C ILE A 47 -3.42 -8.37 -9.76
N SER A 48 -2.32 -8.72 -10.44
CA SER A 48 -1.60 -7.76 -11.31
C SER A 48 -2.43 -7.30 -12.51
N ASN A 49 -3.46 -8.07 -12.89
CA ASN A 49 -4.36 -7.79 -14.00
C ASN A 49 -5.67 -7.13 -13.59
N PHE A 50 -5.94 -6.94 -12.30
CA PHE A 50 -7.12 -6.21 -11.85
C PHE A 50 -7.08 -4.75 -12.31
N ALA A 51 -8.20 -4.29 -12.85
CA ALA A 51 -8.40 -2.87 -13.11
C ALA A 51 -8.55 -2.09 -11.79
N ASN A 52 -8.28 -0.78 -11.82
CA ASN A 52 -8.46 0.07 -10.63
C ASN A 52 -9.88 -0.02 -10.05
N THR A 53 -10.91 -0.12 -10.91
CA THR A 53 -12.30 -0.30 -10.49
C THR A 53 -12.56 -1.62 -9.77
N GLN A 54 -11.83 -2.67 -10.13
CA GLN A 54 -11.89 -3.97 -9.47
C GLN A 54 -11.20 -3.92 -8.09
N LEU A 55 -10.02 -3.28 -8.01
CA LEU A 55 -9.32 -3.08 -6.74
C LEU A 55 -10.13 -2.21 -5.77
N LEU A 56 -10.82 -1.18 -6.26
CA LEU A 56 -11.72 -0.33 -5.47
C LEU A 56 -12.98 -1.06 -4.97
N ALA A 57 -13.38 -2.14 -5.63
CA ALA A 57 -14.51 -2.96 -5.20
C ALA A 57 -14.17 -3.89 -4.03
N LEU A 58 -12.89 -4.15 -3.78
CA LEU A 58 -12.44 -4.93 -2.64
C LEU A 58 -12.60 -4.10 -1.35
N THR A 59 -13.10 -4.76 -0.30
CA THR A 59 -13.26 -4.13 1.02
C THR A 59 -11.90 -4.00 1.73
N SER A 60 -11.85 -3.21 2.80
CA SER A 60 -10.66 -3.14 3.67
C SER A 60 -10.28 -4.50 4.26
N THR A 61 -11.27 -5.35 4.57
CA THR A 61 -11.05 -6.72 5.03
C THR A 61 -10.42 -7.59 3.94
N ASN A 62 -10.88 -7.47 2.69
CA ASN A 62 -10.26 -8.16 1.55
C ASN A 62 -8.81 -7.71 1.34
N MET A 63 -8.54 -6.40 1.44
CA MET A 63 -7.19 -5.85 1.30
C MET A 63 -6.23 -6.36 2.37
N ALA A 64 -6.71 -6.46 3.63
CA ALA A 64 -5.92 -7.00 4.74
C ALA A 64 -5.64 -8.51 4.60
N ALA A 65 -6.44 -9.25 3.84
CA ALA A 65 -6.27 -10.69 3.62
C ALA A 65 -5.28 -11.03 2.48
N LEU A 66 -4.92 -10.07 1.63
CA LEU A 66 -3.96 -10.30 0.57
C LEU A 66 -2.57 -10.62 1.14
N SER A 67 -1.87 -11.58 0.55
CA SER A 67 -0.48 -11.86 0.91
C SER A 67 0.46 -10.72 0.48
N GLU A 68 1.64 -10.66 1.05
CA GLU A 68 2.71 -9.72 0.70
C GLU A 68 3.03 -9.77 -0.81
N THR A 69 3.09 -10.97 -1.38
CA THR A 69 3.35 -11.17 -2.80
C THR A 69 2.20 -10.67 -3.69
N GLN A 70 0.95 -10.81 -3.23
CA GLN A 70 -0.21 -10.26 -3.93
C GLN A 70 -0.21 -8.73 -3.86
N ILE A 71 0.13 -8.13 -2.71
CA ILE A 71 0.28 -6.68 -2.57
C ILE A 71 1.38 -6.15 -3.52
N ALA A 72 2.53 -6.80 -3.55
CA ALA A 72 3.63 -6.43 -4.45
C ALA A 72 3.24 -6.57 -5.94
N ALA A 73 2.27 -7.44 -6.27
CA ALA A 73 1.78 -7.65 -7.63
C ALA A 73 0.75 -6.60 -8.09
N ILE A 74 0.15 -5.82 -7.19
CA ILE A 74 -0.75 -4.72 -7.58
C ILE A 74 0.03 -3.69 -8.39
N SER A 75 -0.53 -3.23 -9.51
CA SER A 75 0.13 -2.17 -10.29
C SER A 75 0.25 -0.87 -9.47
N ALA A 76 1.30 -0.07 -9.71
CA ALA A 76 1.47 1.21 -9.02
C ALA A 76 0.27 2.17 -9.21
N PRO A 77 -0.33 2.29 -10.42
CA PRO A 77 -1.60 3.01 -10.57
C PRO A 77 -2.74 2.40 -9.77
N GLY A 78 -2.77 1.07 -9.61
CA GLY A 78 -3.74 0.35 -8.79
C GLY A 78 -3.61 0.72 -7.30
N VAL A 79 -2.40 0.67 -6.75
CA VAL A 79 -2.14 1.08 -5.35
C VAL A 79 -2.50 2.55 -5.14
N LYS A 80 -2.13 3.44 -6.07
CA LYS A 80 -2.48 4.87 -6.02
C LYS A 80 -4.00 5.10 -6.02
N ALA A 81 -4.76 4.24 -6.71
CA ALA A 81 -6.22 4.37 -6.82
C ALA A 81 -6.95 3.93 -5.53
N LEU A 82 -6.33 3.13 -4.65
CA LEU A 82 -6.97 2.68 -3.41
C LEU A 82 -7.43 3.86 -2.57
N THR A 83 -8.58 3.71 -1.91
CA THR A 83 -9.00 4.68 -0.89
C THR A 83 -8.00 4.70 0.27
N ALA A 84 -7.93 5.81 0.99
CA ALA A 84 -7.11 5.90 2.20
C ALA A 84 -7.47 4.82 3.24
N THR A 85 -8.76 4.48 3.35
CA THR A 85 -9.26 3.43 4.24
C THR A 85 -8.74 2.05 3.82
N ASN A 86 -8.84 1.71 2.52
CA ASN A 86 -8.35 0.43 2.03
C ASN A 86 -6.83 0.31 2.16
N PHE A 87 -6.11 1.41 1.89
CA PHE A 87 -4.66 1.45 2.04
C PHE A 87 -4.24 1.32 3.52
N ALA A 88 -4.91 2.03 4.42
CA ALA A 88 -4.64 1.95 5.86
C ALA A 88 -5.01 0.59 6.48
N ALA A 89 -5.78 -0.26 5.79
CA ALA A 89 -6.07 -1.61 6.23
C ALA A 89 -4.87 -2.56 6.08
N PHE A 90 -3.88 -2.22 5.26
CA PHE A 90 -2.68 -3.06 5.10
C PHE A 90 -1.98 -3.29 6.43
N ALA A 91 -1.52 -4.53 6.64
CA ALA A 91 -0.65 -4.87 7.76
C ALA A 91 0.75 -4.26 7.54
N GLU A 92 1.55 -4.19 8.59
CA GLU A 92 2.94 -3.68 8.53
C GLU A 92 3.78 -4.49 7.53
N THR A 93 3.65 -5.81 7.53
CA THR A 93 4.34 -6.69 6.58
C THR A 93 3.93 -6.43 5.13
N GLN A 94 2.64 -6.15 4.89
CA GLN A 94 2.13 -5.78 3.57
C GLN A 94 2.67 -4.42 3.10
N LEU A 95 2.78 -3.43 4.00
CA LEU A 95 3.39 -2.14 3.71
C LEU A 95 4.89 -2.30 3.38
N GLY A 96 5.60 -3.14 4.15
CA GLY A 96 7.00 -3.48 3.89
C GLY A 96 7.23 -4.21 2.55
N ALA A 97 6.21 -4.91 2.03
CA ALA A 97 6.27 -5.62 0.75
C ALA A 97 5.99 -4.73 -0.48
N LEU A 98 5.53 -3.49 -0.30
CA LEU A 98 5.33 -2.57 -1.42
C LEU A 98 6.64 -2.31 -2.17
N THR A 99 6.58 -2.32 -3.49
CA THR A 99 7.72 -1.94 -4.33
C THR A 99 7.99 -0.43 -4.23
N THR A 100 9.21 -0.01 -4.50
CA THR A 100 9.57 1.42 -4.54
C THR A 100 8.73 2.22 -5.54
N THR A 101 8.35 1.60 -6.66
CA THR A 101 7.46 2.21 -7.67
C THR A 101 6.04 2.41 -7.11
N GLN A 102 5.53 1.44 -6.35
CA GLN A 102 4.24 1.58 -5.66
C GLN A 102 4.32 2.69 -4.61
N VAL A 103 5.36 2.70 -3.77
CA VAL A 103 5.55 3.72 -2.72
C VAL A 103 5.65 5.13 -3.32
N SER A 104 6.43 5.32 -4.38
CA SER A 104 6.54 6.63 -5.05
C SER A 104 5.24 7.09 -5.72
N SER A 105 4.29 6.18 -5.97
CA SER A 105 2.98 6.49 -6.53
C SER A 105 1.91 6.85 -5.49
N LEU A 106 2.15 6.59 -4.19
CA LEU A 106 1.18 6.86 -3.13
C LEU A 106 0.78 8.34 -3.09
N THR A 107 -0.45 8.59 -2.70
CA THR A 107 -0.95 9.95 -2.43
C THR A 107 -0.59 10.38 -1.01
N ASN A 108 -0.47 11.69 -0.77
CA ASN A 108 -0.30 12.21 0.59
C ASN A 108 -1.47 11.80 1.51
N THR A 109 -2.69 11.71 0.97
CA THR A 109 -3.87 11.25 1.73
C THR A 109 -3.70 9.79 2.22
N GLN A 110 -3.13 8.92 1.40
CA GLN A 110 -2.84 7.53 1.79
C GLN A 110 -1.74 7.48 2.87
N LEU A 111 -0.66 8.23 2.70
CA LEU A 111 0.43 8.29 3.69
C LEU A 111 -0.05 8.87 5.04
N GLN A 112 -0.89 9.91 5.00
CA GLN A 112 -1.47 10.52 6.20
C GLN A 112 -2.50 9.65 6.92
N ALA A 113 -3.09 8.66 6.23
CA ALA A 113 -4.00 7.69 6.84
C ALA A 113 -3.29 6.62 7.66
N LEU A 114 -1.97 6.49 7.54
CA LEU A 114 -1.18 5.57 8.34
C LEU A 114 -0.88 6.18 9.71
N ASN A 115 -1.02 5.37 10.77
CA ASN A 115 -0.48 5.72 12.08
C ASN A 115 1.06 5.55 12.09
N SER A 116 1.72 6.03 13.14
CA SER A 116 3.18 6.01 13.26
C SER A 116 3.78 4.60 13.17
N THR A 117 3.16 3.60 13.80
CA THR A 117 3.63 2.21 13.75
C THR A 117 3.64 1.68 12.32
N LYS A 118 2.54 1.86 11.58
CA LYS A 118 2.44 1.46 10.18
C LYS A 118 3.38 2.26 9.28
N PHE A 119 3.55 3.56 9.55
CA PHE A 119 4.47 4.38 8.77
C PHE A 119 5.93 3.94 9.00
N ALA A 120 6.31 3.63 10.23
CA ALA A 120 7.64 3.11 10.58
C ALA A 120 7.91 1.69 10.04
N SER A 121 6.91 0.99 9.50
CA SER A 121 7.15 -0.31 8.84
C SER A 121 7.70 -0.18 7.41
N PHE A 122 7.72 1.03 6.83
CA PHE A 122 8.42 1.23 5.56
C PHE A 122 9.93 1.01 5.72
N THR A 123 10.49 0.25 4.79
CA THR A 123 11.94 0.05 4.75
C THR A 123 12.68 1.33 4.38
N ALA A 124 13.95 1.44 4.74
CA ALA A 124 14.83 2.53 4.32
C ALA A 124 14.80 2.75 2.80
N THR A 125 14.85 1.67 2.01
CA THR A 125 14.75 1.73 0.54
C THR A 125 13.44 2.35 0.05
N GLN A 126 12.32 2.02 0.71
CA GLN A 126 11.00 2.58 0.39
C GLN A 126 10.92 4.06 0.74
N LEU A 127 11.45 4.49 1.89
CA LEU A 127 11.50 5.89 2.30
C LEU A 127 12.36 6.73 1.36
N GLY A 128 13.52 6.21 0.95
CA GLY A 128 14.35 6.84 -0.07
C GLY A 128 13.69 6.96 -1.45
N ALA A 129 12.66 6.16 -1.73
CA ALA A 129 11.90 6.23 -2.98
C ALA A 129 10.73 7.24 -2.95
N LEU A 130 10.37 7.79 -1.79
CA LEU A 130 9.34 8.82 -1.69
C LEU A 130 9.70 10.04 -2.55
N THR A 131 8.70 10.67 -3.11
CA THR A 131 8.88 11.96 -3.80
C THR A 131 9.03 13.10 -2.79
N THR A 132 9.61 14.21 -3.18
CA THR A 132 9.75 15.41 -2.34
C THR A 132 8.38 15.92 -1.84
N SER A 133 7.34 15.85 -2.68
CA SER A 133 5.97 16.20 -2.30
C SER A 133 5.37 15.26 -1.26
N GLN A 134 5.70 13.97 -1.33
CA GLN A 134 5.27 13.01 -0.31
C GLN A 134 5.99 13.28 1.02
N VAL A 135 7.30 13.54 1.00
CA VAL A 135 8.08 13.85 2.22
C VAL A 135 7.56 15.10 2.92
N SER A 136 7.29 16.19 2.17
CA SER A 136 6.72 17.40 2.76
C SER A 136 5.29 17.21 3.30
N GLY A 137 4.59 16.14 2.90
CA GLY A 137 3.26 15.78 3.38
C GLY A 137 3.23 14.82 4.56
N ILE A 138 4.37 14.30 5.02
CA ILE A 138 4.43 13.38 6.18
C ILE A 138 4.09 14.16 7.45
N SER A 139 3.30 13.57 8.36
CA SER A 139 3.04 14.18 9.67
C SER A 139 4.29 14.15 10.55
N THR A 140 4.40 15.11 11.47
CA THR A 140 5.50 15.13 12.46
C THR A 140 5.54 13.84 13.28
N THR A 141 4.37 13.31 13.68
CA THR A 141 4.25 12.06 14.42
C THR A 141 4.82 10.87 13.64
N ASN A 142 4.60 10.83 12.32
CA ASN A 142 5.13 9.77 11.47
C ASN A 142 6.64 9.94 11.24
N LEU A 143 7.13 11.16 11.10
CA LEU A 143 8.57 11.41 10.99
C LEU A 143 9.30 10.98 12.25
N SER A 144 8.85 11.41 13.45
CA SER A 144 9.48 11.06 14.74
C SER A 144 9.32 9.57 15.13
N ALA A 145 8.62 8.77 14.34
CA ALA A 145 8.55 7.33 14.53
C ALA A 145 9.62 6.55 13.75
N LEU A 146 10.35 7.23 12.87
CA LEU A 146 11.43 6.63 12.09
C LEU A 146 12.69 6.48 12.94
N ASP A 147 13.46 5.43 12.66
CA ASP A 147 14.79 5.23 13.25
C ASP A 147 15.89 5.92 12.42
N ALA A 148 17.12 5.97 12.96
CA ALA A 148 18.27 6.58 12.30
C ALA A 148 18.53 6.00 10.89
N THR A 149 18.44 4.68 10.73
CA THR A 149 18.63 4.02 9.41
C THR A 149 17.60 4.47 8.40
N GLN A 150 16.37 4.71 8.86
CA GLN A 150 15.27 5.19 8.02
C GLN A 150 15.45 6.67 7.66
N PHE A 151 15.93 7.50 8.60
CA PHE A 151 16.26 8.90 8.31
C PHE A 151 17.44 9.02 7.35
N ASP A 152 18.48 8.23 7.50
CA ASP A 152 19.65 8.21 6.61
C ASP A 152 19.30 7.82 5.16
N ALA A 153 18.18 7.14 4.95
CA ALA A 153 17.71 6.78 3.62
C ALA A 153 17.10 7.96 2.84
N PHE A 154 16.75 9.06 3.50
CA PHE A 154 16.27 10.24 2.80
C PHE A 154 17.42 10.94 2.05
N ARG A 155 17.17 11.22 0.78
CA ARG A 155 18.11 11.99 -0.04
C ARG A 155 18.13 13.46 0.39
N THR A 156 19.24 14.14 0.19
CA THR A 156 19.37 15.58 0.44
C THR A 156 18.21 16.38 -0.15
N THR A 157 17.79 16.05 -1.38
CA THR A 157 16.66 16.73 -2.04
C THR A 157 15.32 16.51 -1.32
N GLN A 158 15.14 15.39 -0.63
CA GLN A 158 13.95 15.10 0.18
C GLN A 158 14.03 15.86 1.52
N LEU A 159 15.17 15.84 2.20
CA LEU A 159 15.38 16.55 3.46
C LEU A 159 15.18 18.07 3.31
N GLN A 160 15.62 18.65 2.19
CA GLN A 160 15.42 20.08 1.89
C GLN A 160 13.96 20.47 1.71
N THR A 161 13.04 19.51 1.57
CA THR A 161 11.59 19.78 1.46
C THR A 161 10.86 19.71 2.79
N LEU A 162 11.55 19.35 3.88
CA LEU A 162 10.96 19.36 5.21
C LEU A 162 10.46 20.77 5.54
N THR A 163 9.22 20.84 5.97
CA THR A 163 8.57 22.11 6.34
C THR A 163 9.05 22.57 7.73
N THR A 164 8.91 23.87 8.01
CA THR A 164 9.20 24.43 9.33
C THR A 164 8.41 23.71 10.43
N THR A 165 7.15 23.34 10.16
CA THR A 165 6.32 22.58 11.11
C THR A 165 6.90 21.19 11.38
N GLN A 166 7.38 20.50 10.34
CA GLN A 166 8.01 19.19 10.50
C GLN A 166 9.31 19.32 11.30
N LEU A 167 10.19 20.27 10.97
CA LEU A 167 11.44 20.49 11.67
C LEU A 167 11.24 20.87 13.14
N ASN A 168 10.28 21.75 13.44
CA ASN A 168 9.95 22.13 14.81
C ASN A 168 9.29 21.02 15.64
N GLY A 169 8.74 20.01 14.98
CA GLY A 169 8.11 18.86 15.63
C GLY A 169 9.05 17.68 15.86
N LEU A 170 10.26 17.72 15.33
CA LEU A 170 11.28 16.70 15.57
C LEU A 170 11.88 16.84 16.96
N SER A 171 12.21 15.73 17.61
CA SER A 171 12.97 15.71 18.85
C SER A 171 14.45 16.02 18.60
N THR A 172 15.20 16.29 19.68
CA THR A 172 16.66 16.46 19.58
C THR A 172 17.36 15.20 19.06
N THR A 173 16.81 14.02 19.35
CA THR A 173 17.30 12.74 18.83
C THR A 173 17.10 12.69 17.31
N ASP A 174 15.88 12.96 16.82
CA ASP A 174 15.56 12.97 15.39
C ASP A 174 16.45 13.98 14.64
N ILE A 175 16.69 15.16 15.22
CA ILE A 175 17.57 16.18 14.61
C ILE A 175 19.01 15.70 14.53
N SER A 176 19.51 14.97 15.54
CA SER A 176 20.88 14.45 15.51
C SER A 176 21.06 13.39 14.41
N GLU A 177 20.00 12.70 14.03
CA GLU A 177 19.98 11.72 12.95
C GLU A 177 19.98 12.35 11.54
N LEU A 178 19.64 13.65 11.43
CA LEU A 178 19.67 14.39 10.16
C LEU A 178 21.06 14.93 9.77
N THR A 179 22.08 14.78 10.63
CA THR A 179 23.38 15.45 10.46
C THR A 179 24.46 14.62 9.80
N THR A 180 24.13 13.45 9.29
CA THR A 180 25.04 12.59 8.53
C THR A 180 24.65 12.55 7.07
#